data_92998878718409637196aac6f267c39e
#
_entry.id   92998878718409637196aac6f267c39e
#
_cell.length_a   1.000
_cell.length_b   1.000
_cell.length_c   1.000
_cell.angle_alpha   90.00
_cell.angle_beta   90.00
_cell.angle_gamma   90.00
#
_symmetry.space_group_name_H-M   'P 1'
#
loop_
_entity.id
_entity.type
_entity.pdbx_description
1 polymer ?
#
loop_
_entity_poly.entity_id
_entity_poly.type
_entity_poly.pdbx_seq_one_letter_code
_entity_poly.pdbx_strand_id
1 'polypeptide(L)'
;AEELPNKDLFVSFMKKQEDITARVSKLVAGKNSEQTEAIIDSLTNHLTDSIKVIDKTLHISIDPFYEGNKYYATTYQDFPDVRLVFTVPKSMGKFGGETDNWMWPRQTSDFSVFRIYADPKTNGPAAYSKDNVPYKPANWTPVSLEGYKDKDFAMTIGYPGSTNRYLSSYGIQQRRDINNAVQVQARGIKLAILKRYMDKSEKTRIQYEDKYVGAANYWKNSMGMNKCIDSIGLIRQKAEYEAKIQGWLDEKKVKDPSVDVDFAKLSRLYKESNEPALVQAYWRESFWKVSEFIQRAFDITRGAIEPQEPENDPKGQYILFKDNSNDWNLALDKEITAAMLKNYAEHVPAQYLPEAYNEIKTKFGNNYKKYVDWLYSKSMLLVKGHKFYNDEKTLEDPGILLGVQLVMVYQKVLADYATKEEAIANEEKKLCEAKVQMEMDMPHYSDANFTMRLSYGQVGGYMLGGFDSNYYTAAESIVEKMKKGKKLEDYKVEPVMMELMSAKDFGRYADKTTGKMQLCFLTNNDITGGNSGSPMFDG
;
A
#
# COMPACT_ATOMS: atom_id res chain seq x y z
N ALA A 1 -11.59 -25.40 -21.94
CA ALA A 1 -11.23 -24.01 -21.63
C ALA A 1 -9.72 -23.91 -21.61
N GLU A 2 -9.15 -22.89 -22.20
CA GLU A 2 -7.71 -22.66 -22.23
C GLU A 2 -7.34 -21.81 -21.01
N GLU A 3 -6.29 -22.20 -20.28
CA GLU A 3 -5.77 -21.40 -19.17
C GLU A 3 -4.88 -20.29 -19.73
N LEU A 4 -5.09 -19.06 -19.26
CA LEU A 4 -4.46 -17.86 -19.84
C LEU A 4 -3.10 -17.60 -19.19
N PRO A 5 -1.98 -17.66 -19.93
CA PRO A 5 -0.66 -17.34 -19.40
C PRO A 5 -0.55 -15.88 -19.02
N ASN A 6 0.08 -15.62 -17.88
CA ASN A 6 0.38 -14.28 -17.39
C ASN A 6 1.91 -14.10 -17.34
N LYS A 7 2.47 -13.39 -18.33
CA LYS A 7 3.92 -13.31 -18.57
C LYS A 7 4.69 -12.58 -17.47
N ASP A 8 4.03 -11.69 -16.74
CA ASP A 8 4.67 -10.83 -15.74
C ASP A 8 4.39 -11.29 -14.30
N LEU A 9 3.70 -12.43 -14.16
CA LEU A 9 3.36 -13.01 -12.86
C LEU A 9 4.26 -14.20 -12.56
N PHE A 10 4.79 -14.24 -11.35
CA PHE A 10 5.51 -15.39 -10.81
C PHE A 10 5.02 -15.69 -9.38
N VAL A 11 5.28 -16.88 -8.92
CA VAL A 11 4.99 -17.32 -7.55
C VAL A 11 6.29 -17.75 -6.90
N SER A 12 6.57 -17.20 -5.72
CA SER A 12 7.76 -17.51 -4.93
C SER A 12 7.43 -18.47 -3.79
N PHE A 13 8.13 -19.58 -3.72
CA PHE A 13 8.07 -20.51 -2.59
C PHE A 13 9.22 -20.25 -1.63
N MET A 14 8.90 -19.99 -0.36
CA MET A 14 9.93 -19.90 0.68
C MET A 14 10.58 -21.26 0.89
N LYS A 15 11.89 -21.31 0.79
CA LYS A 15 12.71 -22.53 0.98
C LYS A 15 13.37 -22.57 2.32
N LYS A 16 13.85 -21.42 2.82
CA LYS A 16 14.65 -21.32 4.05
C LYS A 16 14.58 -19.91 4.60
N GLN A 17 14.62 -19.77 5.91
CA GLN A 17 14.84 -18.50 6.59
C GLN A 17 15.93 -18.67 7.65
N GLU A 18 16.84 -17.68 7.77
CA GLU A 18 17.98 -17.69 8.68
C GLU A 18 18.08 -16.36 9.42
N ASP A 19 18.35 -16.43 10.73
CA ASP A 19 18.72 -15.26 11.52
C ASP A 19 20.16 -14.86 11.18
N ILE A 20 20.32 -13.69 10.58
CA ILE A 20 21.61 -13.10 10.22
C ILE A 20 21.89 -11.80 10.99
N THR A 21 21.17 -11.57 12.08
CA THR A 21 21.25 -10.35 12.89
C THR A 21 22.67 -9.98 13.24
N ALA A 22 23.45 -10.93 13.78
CA ALA A 22 24.83 -10.65 14.19
C ALA A 22 25.73 -10.20 13.02
N ARG A 23 25.51 -10.75 11.81
CA ARG A 23 26.24 -10.37 10.60
C ARG A 23 25.87 -8.96 10.14
N VAL A 24 24.57 -8.66 10.03
CA VAL A 24 24.09 -7.35 9.59
C VAL A 24 24.47 -6.28 10.60
N SER A 25 24.22 -6.48 11.91
CA SER A 25 24.54 -5.51 12.96
C SER A 25 26.01 -5.10 12.95
N LYS A 26 26.92 -6.06 12.66
CA LYS A 26 28.36 -5.76 12.53
C LYS A 26 28.67 -4.87 11.33
N LEU A 27 27.96 -5.05 10.21
CA LEU A 27 28.18 -4.29 8.97
C LEU A 27 27.62 -2.87 9.06
N VAL A 28 26.47 -2.70 9.74
CA VAL A 28 25.76 -1.42 9.84
C VAL A 28 26.11 -0.60 11.08
N ALA A 29 27.01 -1.09 11.93
CA ALA A 29 27.41 -0.37 13.14
C ALA A 29 27.94 1.03 12.82
N GLY A 30 27.35 2.07 13.42
CA GLY A 30 27.69 3.48 13.21
C GLY A 30 27.32 4.05 11.85
N LYS A 31 26.46 3.37 11.10
CA LYS A 31 25.93 3.82 9.81
C LYS A 31 24.59 4.53 9.99
N ASN A 32 24.31 5.52 9.12
CA ASN A 32 22.98 6.13 9.05
C ASN A 32 22.01 5.22 8.26
N SER A 33 20.74 5.61 8.19
CA SER A 33 19.68 4.82 7.54
C SER A 33 19.97 4.54 6.06
N GLU A 34 20.40 5.54 5.30
CA GLU A 34 20.74 5.41 3.87
C GLU A 34 21.93 4.44 3.66
N GLN A 35 22.98 4.59 4.46
CA GLN A 35 24.13 3.70 4.41
C GLN A 35 23.76 2.26 4.81
N THR A 36 22.87 2.12 5.79
CA THR A 36 22.37 0.82 6.25
C THR A 36 21.59 0.12 5.14
N GLU A 37 20.69 0.83 4.47
CA GLU A 37 19.93 0.31 3.33
C GLU A 37 20.87 -0.14 2.20
N ALA A 38 21.80 0.70 1.79
CA ALA A 38 22.79 0.37 0.75
C ALA A 38 23.64 -0.87 1.10
N ILE A 39 24.01 -1.05 2.37
CA ILE A 39 24.76 -2.22 2.83
C ILE A 39 23.88 -3.49 2.76
N ILE A 40 22.62 -3.39 3.18
CA ILE A 40 21.67 -4.52 3.13
C ILE A 40 21.41 -4.91 1.68
N ASP A 41 21.19 -3.96 0.78
CA ASP A 41 21.00 -4.21 -0.66
C ASP A 41 22.22 -4.89 -1.28
N SER A 42 23.42 -4.38 -0.99
CA SER A 42 24.68 -4.98 -1.46
C SER A 42 24.85 -6.41 -0.95
N LEU A 43 24.55 -6.66 0.33
CA LEU A 43 24.61 -8.00 0.92
C LEU A 43 23.56 -8.92 0.29
N THR A 44 22.34 -8.44 0.07
CA THR A 44 21.24 -9.18 -0.57
C THR A 44 21.64 -9.61 -1.98
N ASN A 45 22.17 -8.69 -2.78
CA ASN A 45 22.64 -8.97 -4.13
C ASN A 45 23.78 -10.00 -4.13
N HIS A 46 24.78 -9.81 -3.27
CA HIS A 46 25.91 -10.75 -3.14
C HIS A 46 25.46 -12.17 -2.77
N LEU A 47 24.55 -12.30 -1.80
CA LEU A 47 24.01 -13.61 -1.40
C LEU A 47 23.14 -14.22 -2.50
N THR A 48 22.33 -13.41 -3.18
CA THR A 48 21.51 -13.85 -4.32
C THR A 48 22.39 -14.35 -5.48
N ASP A 49 23.43 -13.62 -5.83
CA ASP A 49 24.36 -14.03 -6.89
C ASP A 49 25.08 -15.34 -6.54
N SER A 50 25.48 -15.49 -5.28
CA SER A 50 26.13 -16.71 -4.78
C SER A 50 25.21 -17.93 -4.89
N ILE A 51 23.92 -17.80 -4.57
CA ILE A 51 22.98 -18.93 -4.61
C ILE A 51 22.51 -19.23 -6.04
N LYS A 52 22.45 -18.23 -6.94
CA LYS A 52 22.11 -18.37 -8.36
C LYS A 52 23.14 -19.21 -9.13
N VAL A 53 24.37 -19.35 -8.63
CA VAL A 53 25.34 -20.30 -9.18
C VAL A 53 24.86 -21.73 -9.03
N ILE A 54 24.09 -22.02 -7.97
CA ILE A 54 23.54 -23.36 -7.70
C ILE A 54 22.23 -23.56 -8.45
N ASP A 55 21.32 -22.58 -8.35
CA ASP A 55 20.02 -22.60 -9.01
C ASP A 55 19.59 -21.15 -9.37
N LYS A 56 19.46 -20.88 -10.66
CA LYS A 56 19.12 -19.56 -11.19
C LYS A 56 17.72 -19.07 -10.81
N THR A 57 16.86 -19.95 -10.33
CA THR A 57 15.49 -19.64 -9.89
C THR A 57 15.40 -19.20 -8.44
N LEU A 58 16.54 -19.22 -7.71
CA LEU A 58 16.60 -18.79 -6.32
C LEU A 58 16.96 -17.32 -6.20
N HIS A 59 16.37 -16.67 -5.20
CA HIS A 59 16.77 -15.35 -4.75
C HIS A 59 16.70 -15.25 -3.21
N ILE A 60 17.35 -14.24 -2.65
CA ILE A 60 17.36 -13.96 -1.22
C ILE A 60 16.75 -12.57 -0.99
N SER A 61 15.91 -12.45 0.06
CA SER A 61 15.49 -11.18 0.66
C SER A 61 16.09 -11.09 2.06
N ILE A 62 16.57 -9.91 2.46
CA ILE A 62 16.99 -9.62 3.83
C ILE A 62 16.03 -8.59 4.40
N ASP A 63 15.27 -9.00 5.41
CA ASP A 63 14.20 -8.20 5.97
C ASP A 63 14.48 -7.81 7.43
N PRO A 64 14.27 -6.52 7.81
CA PRO A 64 14.35 -6.07 9.20
C PRO A 64 13.12 -6.50 10.00
N PHE A 65 13.34 -6.89 11.24
CA PHE A 65 12.30 -7.21 12.23
C PHE A 65 12.55 -6.40 13.49
N TYR A 66 11.48 -6.13 14.26
CA TYR A 66 11.57 -5.39 15.53
C TYR A 66 12.30 -4.06 15.38
N GLU A 67 11.82 -3.23 14.44
CA GLU A 67 12.42 -1.91 14.12
C GLU A 67 13.92 -2.00 13.77
N GLY A 68 14.34 -3.10 13.13
CA GLY A 68 15.74 -3.32 12.75
C GLY A 68 16.64 -3.81 13.91
N ASN A 69 16.05 -4.31 15.01
CA ASN A 69 16.80 -5.01 16.05
C ASN A 69 17.17 -6.45 15.66
N LYS A 70 16.43 -7.03 14.69
CA LYS A 70 16.74 -8.33 14.09
C LYS A 70 16.69 -8.29 12.57
N TYR A 71 17.41 -9.20 11.93
CA TYR A 71 17.47 -9.35 10.48
C TYR A 71 17.41 -10.82 10.08
N TYR A 72 16.52 -11.13 9.15
CA TYR A 72 16.39 -12.48 8.61
C TYR A 72 16.65 -12.49 7.11
N ALA A 73 17.46 -13.47 6.66
CA ALA A 73 17.62 -13.78 5.25
C ALA A 73 16.66 -14.90 4.86
N THR A 74 15.79 -14.64 3.90
CA THR A 74 14.83 -15.61 3.40
C THR A 74 15.17 -15.99 1.97
N THR A 75 15.33 -17.28 1.70
CA THR A 75 15.57 -17.81 0.36
C THR A 75 14.24 -18.22 -0.27
N TYR A 76 13.98 -17.74 -1.47
CA TYR A 76 12.79 -18.04 -2.29
C TYR A 76 13.18 -18.75 -3.58
N GLN A 77 12.25 -19.54 -4.10
CA GLN A 77 12.32 -20.13 -5.43
C GLN A 77 11.14 -19.65 -6.28
N ASP A 78 11.42 -19.10 -7.45
CA ASP A 78 10.44 -18.46 -8.31
C ASP A 78 9.97 -19.36 -9.43
N PHE A 79 8.65 -19.49 -9.59
CA PHE A 79 7.98 -20.17 -10.68
C PHE A 79 7.35 -19.13 -11.60
N PRO A 80 7.90 -18.88 -12.79
CA PRO A 80 7.46 -17.80 -13.67
C PRO A 80 6.32 -18.19 -14.63
N ASP A 81 5.95 -19.46 -14.78
CA ASP A 81 4.82 -19.87 -15.60
C ASP A 81 3.56 -20.03 -14.75
N VAL A 82 2.83 -18.92 -14.63
CA VAL A 82 1.58 -18.84 -13.88
C VAL A 82 0.44 -18.52 -14.83
N ARG A 83 -0.66 -19.30 -14.77
CA ARG A 83 -1.78 -19.17 -15.69
C ARG A 83 -3.08 -18.95 -14.94
N LEU A 84 -3.90 -18.02 -15.43
CA LEU A 84 -5.23 -17.76 -14.91
C LEU A 84 -6.18 -18.89 -15.33
N VAL A 85 -6.80 -19.54 -14.35
CA VAL A 85 -7.77 -20.61 -14.53
C VAL A 85 -9.20 -20.09 -14.46
N PHE A 86 -9.47 -19.23 -13.48
CA PHE A 86 -10.80 -18.73 -13.19
C PHE A 86 -10.76 -17.40 -12.44
N THR A 87 -11.74 -16.56 -12.70
CA THR A 87 -12.06 -15.37 -11.89
C THR A 87 -13.56 -15.20 -11.81
N VAL A 88 -14.04 -14.63 -10.71
CA VAL A 88 -15.47 -14.33 -10.52
C VAL A 88 -15.91 -13.14 -11.38
N PRO A 89 -17.19 -13.03 -11.73
CA PRO A 89 -17.74 -11.83 -12.35
C PRO A 89 -17.55 -10.59 -11.46
N LYS A 90 -17.37 -9.42 -12.08
CA LYS A 90 -17.17 -8.14 -11.37
C LYS A 90 -18.28 -7.87 -10.35
N SER A 91 -19.53 -8.19 -10.68
CA SER A 91 -20.69 -8.03 -9.80
C SER A 91 -20.61 -8.83 -8.49
N MET A 92 -19.82 -9.89 -8.44
CA MET A 92 -19.54 -10.67 -7.23
C MET A 92 -18.23 -10.22 -6.57
N GLY A 93 -17.15 -10.12 -7.36
CA GLY A 93 -15.82 -9.78 -6.85
C GLY A 93 -15.72 -8.36 -6.34
N LYS A 94 -16.61 -7.47 -6.79
CA LYS A 94 -16.64 -6.07 -6.38
C LYS A 94 -18.01 -5.64 -5.82
N PHE A 95 -18.84 -6.58 -5.35
CA PHE A 95 -20.12 -6.24 -4.75
C PHE A 95 -19.95 -5.33 -3.53
N GLY A 96 -20.70 -4.22 -3.51
CA GLY A 96 -20.56 -3.18 -2.51
C GLY A 96 -19.47 -2.15 -2.81
N GLY A 97 -18.60 -2.39 -3.80
CA GLY A 97 -17.60 -1.44 -4.32
C GLY A 97 -16.88 -0.67 -3.24
N GLU A 98 -16.66 0.63 -3.49
CA GLU A 98 -16.07 1.52 -2.49
C GLU A 98 -17.05 1.90 -1.36
N THR A 99 -18.37 1.73 -1.57
CA THR A 99 -19.37 2.00 -0.52
C THR A 99 -19.17 1.08 0.69
N ASP A 100 -18.92 -0.20 0.47
CA ASP A 100 -18.71 -1.20 1.53
C ASP A 100 -17.23 -1.42 1.89
N ASN A 101 -16.28 -0.79 1.19
CA ASN A 101 -14.87 -0.95 1.51
C ASN A 101 -14.58 -0.48 2.94
N TRP A 102 -13.80 -1.28 3.71
CA TRP A 102 -13.53 -1.09 5.15
C TRP A 102 -14.79 -1.11 6.03
N MET A 103 -15.86 -1.73 5.57
CA MET A 103 -17.13 -1.80 6.29
C MET A 103 -17.55 -3.25 6.52
N TRP A 104 -18.31 -3.48 7.58
CA TRP A 104 -19.05 -4.70 7.83
C TRP A 104 -20.54 -4.35 8.00
N PRO A 105 -21.49 -5.18 7.52
CA PRO A 105 -21.33 -6.51 6.91
C PRO A 105 -20.88 -6.46 5.43
N ARG A 106 -20.11 -7.49 5.02
CA ARG A 106 -19.58 -7.66 3.65
C ARG A 106 -20.20 -8.87 2.97
N GLN A 107 -20.37 -8.79 1.64
CA GLN A 107 -20.86 -9.89 0.80
C GLN A 107 -19.97 -10.09 -0.44
N THR A 108 -18.88 -9.36 -0.52
CA THR A 108 -17.92 -9.46 -1.63
C THR A 108 -17.29 -10.84 -1.67
N SER A 109 -17.25 -11.44 -2.86
CA SER A 109 -16.57 -12.71 -3.14
C SER A 109 -15.47 -12.45 -4.17
N ASP A 110 -14.37 -11.84 -3.75
CA ASP A 110 -13.26 -11.42 -4.61
C ASP A 110 -12.15 -12.46 -4.58
N PHE A 111 -12.09 -13.31 -5.61
CA PHE A 111 -11.02 -14.27 -5.76
C PHE A 111 -10.75 -14.63 -7.22
N SER A 112 -9.52 -15.07 -7.47
CA SER A 112 -9.10 -15.66 -8.74
C SER A 112 -8.31 -16.93 -8.47
N VAL A 113 -8.37 -17.89 -9.40
CA VAL A 113 -7.63 -19.14 -9.32
C VAL A 113 -6.55 -19.13 -10.40
N PHE A 114 -5.33 -19.33 -9.98
CA PHE A 114 -4.18 -19.49 -10.85
C PHE A 114 -3.60 -20.90 -10.73
N ARG A 115 -2.94 -21.36 -11.78
CA ARG A 115 -2.18 -22.61 -11.78
C ARG A 115 -0.73 -22.34 -12.11
N ILE A 116 0.15 -22.94 -11.32
CA ILE A 116 1.59 -22.92 -11.54
C ILE A 116 1.91 -24.06 -12.51
N TYR A 117 2.75 -23.78 -13.51
CA TYR A 117 3.28 -24.74 -14.44
C TYR A 117 4.78 -24.93 -14.25
N ALA A 118 5.24 -26.12 -14.54
CA ALA A 118 6.62 -26.55 -14.30
C ALA A 118 7.15 -27.36 -15.50
N ASP A 119 8.47 -27.50 -15.56
CA ASP A 119 9.15 -28.38 -16.52
C ASP A 119 8.66 -29.83 -16.36
N PRO A 120 8.26 -30.50 -17.44
CA PRO A 120 7.68 -31.85 -17.40
C PRO A 120 8.63 -32.94 -16.90
N LYS A 121 9.96 -32.72 -16.97
CA LYS A 121 10.95 -33.71 -16.59
C LYS A 121 11.41 -33.54 -15.13
N THR A 122 11.56 -32.30 -14.69
CA THR A 122 12.13 -31.98 -13.38
C THR A 122 11.05 -31.60 -12.34
N ASN A 123 9.84 -31.25 -12.79
CA ASN A 123 8.80 -30.62 -11.96
C ASN A 123 9.29 -29.32 -11.31
N GLY A 124 10.35 -28.70 -11.84
CA GLY A 124 10.96 -27.48 -11.36
C GLY A 124 10.50 -26.23 -12.12
N PRO A 125 10.94 -25.05 -11.65
CA PRO A 125 10.63 -23.79 -12.32
C PRO A 125 11.09 -23.78 -13.79
N ALA A 126 10.25 -23.24 -14.66
CA ALA A 126 10.57 -23.07 -16.08
C ALA A 126 9.90 -21.79 -16.61
N ALA A 127 10.55 -21.13 -17.56
CA ALA A 127 9.91 -20.07 -18.34
C ALA A 127 8.69 -20.62 -19.07
N TYR A 128 7.75 -19.74 -19.43
CA TYR A 128 6.55 -20.15 -20.16
C TYR A 128 6.88 -21.00 -21.38
N SER A 129 6.25 -22.19 -21.45
CA SER A 129 6.25 -23.07 -22.62
C SER A 129 4.91 -23.79 -22.71
N LYS A 130 4.48 -24.08 -23.94
CA LYS A 130 3.28 -24.93 -24.20
C LYS A 130 3.47 -26.35 -23.68
N ASP A 131 4.72 -26.81 -23.57
CA ASP A 131 5.08 -28.14 -23.11
C ASP A 131 5.11 -28.29 -21.60
N ASN A 132 5.08 -27.17 -20.86
CA ASN A 132 5.03 -27.20 -19.40
C ASN A 132 3.75 -27.86 -18.90
N VAL A 133 3.85 -28.55 -17.80
CA VAL A 133 2.75 -29.26 -17.14
C VAL A 133 2.39 -28.62 -15.81
N PRO A 134 1.17 -28.83 -15.28
CA PRO A 134 0.82 -28.37 -13.94
C PRO A 134 1.83 -28.84 -12.90
N TYR A 135 2.34 -27.90 -12.12
CA TYR A 135 3.25 -28.19 -11.00
C TYR A 135 2.61 -29.16 -10.02
N LYS A 136 3.35 -30.14 -9.57
CA LYS A 136 2.93 -31.13 -8.58
C LYS A 136 3.62 -30.84 -7.25
N PRO A 137 2.97 -30.14 -6.31
CA PRO A 137 3.55 -29.85 -5.00
C PRO A 137 3.68 -31.13 -4.17
N ALA A 138 4.70 -31.18 -3.31
CA ALA A 138 4.88 -32.30 -2.36
C ALA A 138 3.77 -32.32 -1.30
N ASN A 139 3.31 -31.14 -0.91
CA ASN A 139 2.21 -30.96 0.04
C ASN A 139 1.20 -29.96 -0.54
N TRP A 140 -0.05 -30.15 -0.23
CA TRP A 140 -1.15 -29.28 -0.62
C TRP A 140 -2.24 -29.30 0.45
N THR A 141 -3.02 -28.23 0.53
CA THR A 141 -4.11 -28.10 1.48
C THR A 141 -5.44 -28.34 0.76
N PRO A 142 -6.26 -29.29 1.20
CA PRO A 142 -7.59 -29.49 0.66
C PRO A 142 -8.53 -28.35 1.04
N VAL A 143 -9.49 -28.04 0.18
CA VAL A 143 -10.56 -27.09 0.49
C VAL A 143 -11.64 -27.81 1.28
N SER A 144 -11.88 -27.38 2.53
CA SER A 144 -12.98 -27.90 3.35
C SER A 144 -14.32 -27.34 2.86
N LEU A 145 -15.35 -28.18 2.85
CA LEU A 145 -16.74 -27.82 2.56
C LEU A 145 -17.65 -28.05 3.77
N GLU A 146 -17.09 -28.26 4.94
CA GLU A 146 -17.86 -28.52 6.17
C GLU A 146 -18.47 -27.26 6.77
N GLY A 147 -17.99 -26.08 6.32
CA GLY A 147 -18.38 -24.78 6.84
C GLY A 147 -17.66 -24.42 8.13
N TYR A 148 -18.19 -23.47 8.88
CA TYR A 148 -17.62 -22.94 10.12
C TYR A 148 -18.73 -22.52 11.09
N LYS A 149 -18.42 -22.45 12.37
CA LYS A 149 -19.32 -22.06 13.45
C LYS A 149 -18.68 -21.00 14.33
N ASP A 150 -19.49 -20.35 15.15
CA ASP A 150 -18.99 -19.45 16.19
C ASP A 150 -18.01 -20.19 17.12
N LYS A 151 -16.86 -19.55 17.38
CA LYS A 151 -15.74 -20.06 18.20
C LYS A 151 -14.91 -21.18 17.58
N ASP A 152 -15.16 -21.58 16.34
CA ASP A 152 -14.26 -22.49 15.64
C ASP A 152 -12.86 -21.87 15.54
N PHE A 153 -11.85 -22.72 15.60
CA PHE A 153 -10.47 -22.31 15.40
C PHE A 153 -10.26 -21.76 14.00
N ALA A 154 -9.48 -20.72 13.89
CA ALA A 154 -9.13 -20.10 12.62
C ALA A 154 -7.65 -19.70 12.60
N MET A 155 -6.91 -20.14 11.58
CA MET A 155 -5.50 -19.82 11.41
C MET A 155 -5.23 -19.34 9.99
N THR A 156 -4.41 -18.34 9.85
CA THR A 156 -3.96 -17.82 8.54
C THR A 156 -2.44 -17.82 8.47
N ILE A 157 -1.91 -18.32 7.36
CA ILE A 157 -0.52 -18.15 6.98
C ILE A 157 -0.50 -17.21 5.78
N GLY A 158 0.08 -16.02 5.94
CA GLY A 158 0.04 -15.00 4.90
C GLY A 158 1.16 -13.99 5.00
N TYR A 159 1.05 -12.94 4.18
CA TYR A 159 2.06 -11.89 4.03
C TYR A 159 1.44 -10.52 4.36
N PRO A 160 1.20 -10.22 5.66
CA PRO A 160 0.64 -8.94 6.06
C PRO A 160 1.57 -7.78 5.66
N GLY A 161 0.99 -6.69 5.16
CA GLY A 161 1.71 -5.57 4.57
C GLY A 161 2.53 -4.77 5.57
N SER A 162 1.89 -3.92 6.36
CA SER A 162 2.57 -3.11 7.36
C SER A 162 1.70 -2.82 8.58
N THR A 163 2.32 -2.82 9.74
CA THR A 163 1.75 -2.39 11.02
C THR A 163 2.73 -1.45 11.72
N ASN A 164 2.29 -0.77 12.79
CA ASN A 164 3.12 0.12 13.59
C ASN A 164 2.85 -0.14 15.09
N ARG A 165 3.08 -1.38 15.53
CA ARG A 165 2.79 -1.83 16.90
C ARG A 165 3.70 -1.19 17.92
N TYR A 166 4.95 -0.97 17.53
CA TYR A 166 5.99 -0.43 18.40
C TYR A 166 6.06 1.09 18.39
N LEU A 167 5.34 1.75 17.48
CA LEU A 167 5.30 3.21 17.38
C LEU A 167 4.83 3.85 18.69
N SER A 168 5.54 4.89 19.14
CA SER A 168 5.26 5.63 20.37
C SER A 168 3.93 6.39 20.32
N SER A 169 3.48 6.87 21.47
CA SER A 169 2.31 7.76 21.58
C SER A 169 2.48 9.02 20.72
N TYR A 170 3.70 9.56 20.64
CA TYR A 170 4.03 10.72 19.79
C TYR A 170 3.91 10.41 18.32
N GLY A 171 4.40 9.24 17.89
CA GLY A 171 4.29 8.77 16.50
C GLY A 171 2.85 8.51 16.10
N ILE A 172 2.03 7.89 16.97
CA ILE A 172 0.59 7.71 16.73
C ILE A 172 -0.11 9.06 16.62
N GLN A 173 0.25 10.05 17.46
CA GLN A 173 -0.31 11.40 17.37
C GLN A 173 0.05 12.07 16.05
N GLN A 174 1.31 12.05 15.61
CA GLN A 174 1.72 12.59 14.31
C GLN A 174 1.02 11.88 13.14
N ARG A 175 0.88 10.57 13.21
CA ARG A 175 0.13 9.77 12.22
C ARG A 175 -1.31 10.22 12.11
N ARG A 176 -2.01 10.40 13.23
CA ARG A 176 -3.41 10.84 13.28
C ARG A 176 -3.57 12.28 12.78
N ASP A 177 -2.78 13.21 13.34
CA ASP A 177 -3.00 14.66 13.21
C ASP A 177 -2.40 15.23 11.92
N ILE A 178 -1.38 14.57 11.34
CA ILE A 178 -0.70 15.02 10.12
C ILE A 178 -0.95 14.05 8.97
N ASN A 179 -0.38 12.83 9.02
CA ASN A 179 -0.40 11.97 7.85
C ASN A 179 -1.82 11.60 7.41
N ASN A 180 -2.63 11.09 8.34
CA ASN A 180 -4.01 10.70 8.05
C ASN A 180 -4.89 11.91 7.76
N ALA A 181 -4.76 13.01 8.50
CA ALA A 181 -5.55 14.22 8.32
C ALA A 181 -5.33 14.85 6.94
N VAL A 182 -4.06 15.00 6.53
CA VAL A 182 -3.70 15.51 5.19
C VAL A 182 -4.22 14.57 4.10
N GLN A 183 -4.04 13.26 4.27
CA GLN A 183 -4.51 12.27 3.30
C GLN A 183 -6.04 12.31 3.14
N VAL A 184 -6.78 12.42 4.24
CA VAL A 184 -8.25 12.54 4.20
C VAL A 184 -8.68 13.83 3.49
N GLN A 185 -8.05 14.95 3.81
CA GLN A 185 -8.39 16.24 3.26
C GLN A 185 -8.07 16.32 1.75
N ALA A 186 -6.84 16.03 1.35
CA ALA A 186 -6.39 16.15 -0.06
C ALA A 186 -7.07 15.12 -0.97
N ARG A 187 -7.16 13.85 -0.54
CA ARG A 187 -7.85 12.82 -1.33
C ARG A 187 -9.35 13.07 -1.42
N GLY A 188 -9.99 13.66 -0.40
CA GLY A 188 -11.38 14.05 -0.46
C GLY A 188 -11.67 15.01 -1.62
N ILE A 189 -10.80 16.01 -1.84
CA ILE A 189 -10.88 16.93 -2.99
C ILE A 189 -10.74 16.18 -4.31
N LYS A 190 -9.71 15.35 -4.44
CA LYS A 190 -9.44 14.55 -5.64
C LYS A 190 -10.60 13.61 -5.99
N LEU A 191 -11.11 12.87 -5.01
CA LEU A 191 -12.20 11.92 -5.19
C LEU A 191 -13.50 12.60 -5.61
N ALA A 192 -13.82 13.77 -5.06
CA ALA A 192 -14.98 14.53 -5.46
C ALA A 192 -14.93 14.96 -6.95
N ILE A 193 -13.74 15.37 -7.42
CA ILE A 193 -13.52 15.73 -8.83
C ILE A 193 -13.64 14.48 -9.71
N LEU A 194 -12.90 13.41 -9.40
CA LEU A 194 -12.92 12.14 -10.14
C LEU A 194 -14.35 11.62 -10.29
N LYS A 195 -15.07 11.49 -9.17
CA LYS A 195 -16.44 10.96 -9.18
C LYS A 195 -17.37 11.78 -10.08
N ARG A 196 -17.31 13.09 -10.01
CA ARG A 196 -18.16 13.96 -10.84
C ARG A 196 -17.92 13.78 -12.34
N TYR A 197 -16.70 13.52 -12.76
CA TYR A 197 -16.39 13.23 -14.17
C TYR A 197 -16.73 11.80 -14.57
N MET A 198 -16.49 10.83 -13.69
CA MET A 198 -16.83 9.43 -13.91
C MET A 198 -18.35 9.21 -14.01
N ASP A 199 -19.14 9.90 -13.18
CA ASP A 199 -20.60 9.82 -13.21
C ASP A 199 -21.22 10.38 -14.52
N LYS A 200 -20.48 11.24 -15.25
CA LYS A 200 -20.93 11.84 -16.52
C LYS A 200 -20.52 11.06 -17.77
N SER A 201 -19.52 10.21 -17.67
CA SER A 201 -18.92 9.54 -18.82
C SER A 201 -18.39 8.16 -18.47
N GLU A 202 -18.95 7.14 -19.10
CA GLU A 202 -18.47 5.78 -18.94
C GLU A 202 -17.01 5.60 -19.42
N LYS A 203 -16.63 6.29 -20.51
CA LYS A 203 -15.23 6.31 -20.96
C LYS A 203 -14.33 6.83 -19.85
N THR A 204 -14.67 7.94 -19.21
CA THR A 204 -13.89 8.50 -18.11
C THR A 204 -13.89 7.59 -16.89
N ARG A 205 -15.00 6.90 -16.62
CA ARG A 205 -15.07 5.91 -15.56
C ARG A 205 -14.06 4.78 -15.77
N ILE A 206 -14.00 4.22 -16.98
CA ILE A 206 -13.04 3.16 -17.33
C ILE A 206 -11.59 3.67 -17.19
N GLN A 207 -11.30 4.88 -17.67
CA GLN A 207 -9.96 5.49 -17.62
C GLN A 207 -9.45 5.73 -16.19
N TYR A 208 -10.34 6.03 -15.24
CA TYR A 208 -9.96 6.51 -13.90
C TYR A 208 -10.42 5.62 -12.75
N GLU A 209 -11.06 4.48 -13.01
CA GLU A 209 -11.57 3.61 -11.95
C GLU A 209 -10.48 3.14 -11.00
N ASP A 210 -9.35 2.65 -11.50
CA ASP A 210 -8.23 2.20 -10.67
C ASP A 210 -7.66 3.33 -9.79
N LYS A 211 -7.51 4.53 -10.37
CA LYS A 211 -7.03 5.71 -9.65
C LYS A 211 -8.00 6.16 -8.58
N TYR A 212 -9.32 6.08 -8.87
CA TYR A 212 -10.37 6.38 -7.91
C TYR A 212 -10.37 5.37 -6.76
N VAL A 213 -10.38 4.08 -7.07
CA VAL A 213 -10.39 2.98 -6.08
C VAL A 213 -9.16 3.05 -5.19
N GLY A 214 -7.96 3.19 -5.78
CA GLY A 214 -6.73 3.31 -5.02
C GLY A 214 -6.72 4.53 -4.08
N ALA A 215 -7.21 5.69 -4.55
CA ALA A 215 -7.31 6.89 -3.71
C ALA A 215 -8.35 6.71 -2.59
N ALA A 216 -9.53 6.16 -2.91
CA ALA A 216 -10.63 5.94 -1.97
C ALA A 216 -10.28 4.94 -0.88
N ASN A 217 -9.55 3.87 -1.23
CA ASN A 217 -9.11 2.84 -0.28
C ASN A 217 -8.31 3.45 0.89
N TYR A 218 -7.27 4.21 0.60
CA TYR A 218 -6.46 4.86 1.63
C TYR A 218 -7.21 5.99 2.34
N TRP A 219 -8.07 6.73 1.63
CA TRP A 219 -8.91 7.78 2.21
C TRP A 219 -9.82 7.24 3.31
N LYS A 220 -10.55 6.15 3.03
CA LYS A 220 -11.41 5.47 4.00
C LYS A 220 -10.62 4.83 5.14
N ASN A 221 -9.49 4.21 4.82
CA ASN A 221 -8.61 3.63 5.83
C ASN A 221 -8.14 4.68 6.84
N SER A 222 -7.65 5.85 6.36
CA SER A 222 -7.19 6.93 7.24
C SER A 222 -8.30 7.51 8.11
N MET A 223 -9.52 7.67 7.56
CA MET A 223 -10.68 8.08 8.38
C MET A 223 -11.02 7.05 9.46
N GLY A 224 -11.07 5.77 9.08
CA GLY A 224 -11.35 4.67 10.00
C GLY A 224 -10.28 4.53 11.08
N MET A 225 -9.02 4.66 10.69
CA MET A 225 -7.88 4.63 11.62
C MET A 225 -7.98 5.75 12.64
N ASN A 226 -8.22 7.01 12.23
CA ASN A 226 -8.35 8.13 13.15
C ASN A 226 -9.52 7.93 14.11
N LYS A 227 -10.67 7.51 13.59
CA LYS A 227 -11.83 7.18 14.42
C LYS A 227 -11.51 6.08 15.44
N CYS A 228 -10.77 5.05 15.04
CA CYS A 228 -10.36 3.96 15.94
C CYS A 228 -9.39 4.45 17.02
N ILE A 229 -8.34 5.19 16.63
CA ILE A 229 -7.36 5.79 17.57
C ILE A 229 -8.06 6.58 18.66
N ASP A 230 -9.02 7.43 18.27
CA ASP A 230 -9.78 8.26 19.22
C ASP A 230 -10.75 7.43 20.08
N SER A 231 -11.49 6.49 19.47
CA SER A 231 -12.53 5.71 20.16
C SER A 231 -11.97 4.81 21.25
N ILE A 232 -10.79 4.22 21.04
CA ILE A 232 -10.14 3.36 22.04
C ILE A 232 -9.16 4.13 22.93
N GLY A 233 -8.92 5.41 22.66
CA GLY A 233 -7.96 6.23 23.40
C GLY A 233 -6.51 5.72 23.26
N LEU A 234 -6.14 5.26 22.05
CA LEU A 234 -4.85 4.59 21.81
C LEU A 234 -3.64 5.42 22.24
N ILE A 235 -3.64 6.72 21.98
CA ILE A 235 -2.52 7.62 22.37
C ILE A 235 -2.30 7.58 23.89
N ARG A 236 -3.39 7.66 24.67
CA ARG A 236 -3.31 7.56 26.12
C ARG A 236 -2.79 6.20 26.58
N GLN A 237 -3.32 5.11 26.02
CA GLN A 237 -2.85 3.75 26.34
C GLN A 237 -1.36 3.58 26.08
N LYS A 238 -0.88 4.11 24.96
CA LYS A 238 0.56 4.10 24.61
C LYS A 238 1.38 4.90 25.60
N ALA A 239 0.95 6.13 25.95
CA ALA A 239 1.65 6.96 26.93
C ALA A 239 1.70 6.32 28.33
N GLU A 240 0.61 5.69 28.78
CA GLU A 240 0.58 4.91 30.04
C GLU A 240 1.55 3.72 30.00
N TYR A 241 1.68 3.08 28.83
CA TYR A 241 2.62 1.97 28.65
C TYR A 241 4.08 2.46 28.60
N GLU A 242 4.35 3.58 27.94
CA GLU A 242 5.67 4.23 27.92
C GLU A 242 6.13 4.63 29.33
N ALA A 243 5.21 5.10 30.17
CA ALA A 243 5.50 5.36 31.59
C ALA A 243 5.89 4.09 32.37
N LYS A 244 5.32 2.92 32.02
CA LYS A 244 5.74 1.64 32.62
C LYS A 244 7.14 1.24 32.16
N ILE A 245 7.48 1.45 30.89
CA ILE A 245 8.84 1.20 30.37
C ILE A 245 9.83 2.11 31.09
N GLN A 246 9.53 3.40 31.23
CA GLN A 246 10.39 4.33 31.97
C GLN A 246 10.62 3.87 33.42
N GLY A 247 9.57 3.48 34.14
CA GLY A 247 9.68 2.92 35.47
C GLY A 247 10.57 1.68 35.55
N TRP A 248 10.44 0.78 34.57
CA TRP A 248 11.29 -0.42 34.46
C TRP A 248 12.76 -0.07 34.20
N LEU A 249 13.03 0.91 33.33
CA LEU A 249 14.39 1.39 33.06
C LEU A 249 15.03 1.99 34.32
N ASP A 250 14.27 2.78 35.06
CA ASP A 250 14.73 3.45 36.32
C ASP A 250 15.04 2.41 37.41
N GLU A 251 14.17 1.42 37.60
CA GLU A 251 14.33 0.36 38.63
C GLU A 251 15.54 -0.54 38.33
N LYS A 252 15.69 -0.96 37.08
CA LYS A 252 16.76 -1.86 36.66
C LYS A 252 18.11 -1.17 36.58
N LYS A 253 18.15 0.17 36.65
CA LYS A 253 19.36 0.98 36.37
C LYS A 253 20.05 0.49 35.09
N VAL A 254 19.25 0.28 34.04
CA VAL A 254 19.69 -0.29 32.77
C VAL A 254 20.78 0.62 32.20
N LYS A 255 21.95 0.05 31.99
CA LYS A 255 23.10 0.74 31.36
C LYS A 255 23.30 0.33 29.90
N ASP A 256 22.36 -0.45 29.35
CA ASP A 256 22.42 -0.88 27.97
C ASP A 256 21.91 0.24 27.04
N PRO A 257 22.77 0.84 26.21
CA PRO A 257 22.37 1.90 25.30
C PRO A 257 21.31 1.49 24.27
N SER A 258 21.13 0.20 24.03
CA SER A 258 20.15 -0.31 23.05
C SER A 258 18.69 -0.19 23.54
N VAL A 259 18.48 -0.05 24.83
CA VAL A 259 17.16 0.09 25.47
C VAL A 259 16.97 1.40 26.21
N ASP A 260 18.00 2.25 26.29
CA ASP A 260 17.96 3.53 27.00
C ASP A 260 17.22 4.58 26.16
N VAL A 261 15.89 4.53 26.23
CA VAL A 261 14.99 5.43 25.50
C VAL A 261 14.95 6.79 26.20
N ASP A 262 15.21 7.85 25.45
CA ASP A 262 15.00 9.23 25.92
C ASP A 262 13.62 9.73 25.44
N PHE A 263 12.57 9.52 26.26
CA PHE A 263 11.21 9.96 25.95
C PHE A 263 11.08 11.48 25.81
N ALA A 264 11.86 12.26 26.56
CA ALA A 264 11.85 13.72 26.45
C ALA A 264 12.43 14.17 25.10
N LYS A 265 13.53 13.54 24.68
CA LYS A 265 14.12 13.74 23.35
C LYS A 265 13.15 13.32 22.25
N LEU A 266 12.53 12.15 22.36
CA LEU A 266 11.57 11.64 21.38
C LEU A 266 10.39 12.59 21.20
N SER A 267 9.79 13.06 22.31
CA SER A 267 8.71 14.06 22.30
C SER A 267 9.13 15.35 21.57
N ARG A 268 10.33 15.86 21.88
CA ARG A 268 10.86 17.07 21.23
C ARG A 268 11.08 16.86 19.75
N LEU A 269 11.68 15.74 19.34
CA LEU A 269 11.94 15.40 17.94
C LEU A 269 10.65 15.35 17.12
N TYR A 270 9.61 14.68 17.61
CA TYR A 270 8.30 14.65 16.96
C TYR A 270 7.70 16.05 16.81
N LYS A 271 7.77 16.88 17.86
CA LYS A 271 7.27 18.25 17.80
C LYS A 271 8.02 19.10 16.77
N GLU A 272 9.34 18.98 16.71
CA GLU A 272 10.18 19.70 15.76
C GLU A 272 10.04 19.19 14.32
N SER A 273 9.64 17.93 14.15
CA SER A 273 9.43 17.30 12.84
C SER A 273 8.03 17.53 12.26
N ASN A 274 7.08 18.07 13.04
CA ASN A 274 5.70 18.22 12.59
C ASN A 274 5.55 19.12 11.35
N GLU A 275 6.28 20.24 11.27
CA GLU A 275 6.22 21.12 10.08
C GLU A 275 6.76 20.44 8.81
N PRO A 276 7.98 19.90 8.77
CA PRO A 276 8.45 19.21 7.59
C PRO A 276 7.61 17.96 7.24
N ALA A 277 7.12 17.21 8.23
CA ALA A 277 6.22 16.09 8.00
C ALA A 277 4.89 16.52 7.36
N LEU A 278 4.33 17.65 7.81
CA LEU A 278 3.13 18.25 7.22
C LEU A 278 3.35 18.64 5.76
N VAL A 279 4.46 19.32 5.49
CA VAL A 279 4.81 19.75 4.12
C VAL A 279 5.04 18.54 3.21
N GLN A 280 5.76 17.53 3.68
CA GLN A 280 5.98 16.27 2.94
C GLN A 280 4.66 15.58 2.63
N ALA A 281 3.75 15.48 3.60
CA ALA A 281 2.44 14.87 3.41
C ALA A 281 1.61 15.62 2.36
N TYR A 282 1.52 16.96 2.44
CA TYR A 282 0.81 17.76 1.43
C TYR A 282 1.46 17.69 0.06
N TRP A 283 2.80 17.69 -0.01
CA TRP A 283 3.49 17.56 -1.28
C TRP A 283 3.17 16.22 -1.97
N ARG A 284 3.24 15.11 -1.23
CA ARG A 284 2.92 13.78 -1.76
C ARG A 284 1.47 13.66 -2.21
N GLU A 285 0.53 14.12 -1.40
CA GLU A 285 -0.89 14.02 -1.70
C GLU A 285 -1.36 15.02 -2.78
N SER A 286 -0.61 16.11 -3.02
CA SER A 286 -0.95 17.10 -4.06
C SER A 286 -0.29 16.83 -5.41
N PHE A 287 0.90 16.22 -5.44
CA PHE A 287 1.70 16.14 -6.67
C PHE A 287 2.14 14.73 -7.07
N TRP A 288 2.40 13.82 -6.11
CA TRP A 288 2.91 12.50 -6.44
C TRP A 288 1.80 11.58 -6.95
N LYS A 289 1.87 11.21 -8.25
CA LYS A 289 0.86 10.35 -8.92
C LYS A 289 -0.57 10.88 -8.82
N VAL A 290 -0.74 12.20 -8.83
CA VAL A 290 -2.04 12.87 -8.71
C VAL A 290 -2.56 13.35 -10.06
N SER A 291 -1.71 13.95 -10.86
CA SER A 291 -1.99 14.47 -12.20
C SER A 291 -1.02 13.84 -13.22
N GLU A 292 -1.53 13.44 -14.37
CA GLU A 292 -0.72 12.89 -15.46
C GLU A 292 0.26 13.93 -16.01
N PHE A 293 -0.16 15.19 -16.09
CA PHE A 293 0.69 16.28 -16.53
C PHE A 293 1.89 16.48 -15.61
N ILE A 294 1.63 16.59 -14.30
CA ILE A 294 2.71 16.73 -13.29
C ILE A 294 3.60 15.49 -13.28
N GLN A 295 3.03 14.29 -13.46
CA GLN A 295 3.82 13.07 -13.52
C GLN A 295 4.79 13.08 -14.70
N ARG A 296 4.34 13.48 -15.90
CA ARG A 296 5.24 13.65 -17.07
C ARG A 296 6.37 14.65 -16.80
N ALA A 297 6.06 15.76 -16.13
CA ALA A 297 7.09 16.71 -15.72
C ALA A 297 8.14 16.08 -14.79
N PHE A 298 7.69 15.28 -13.80
CA PHE A 298 8.60 14.55 -12.91
C PHE A 298 9.43 13.50 -13.64
N ASP A 299 8.85 12.77 -14.57
CA ASP A 299 9.54 11.73 -15.33
C ASP A 299 10.72 12.34 -16.10
N ILE A 300 10.54 13.53 -16.70
CA ILE A 300 11.65 14.26 -17.36
C ILE A 300 12.66 14.74 -16.33
N THR A 301 12.21 15.42 -15.27
CA THR A 301 13.09 16.01 -14.25
C THR A 301 13.97 14.95 -13.57
N ARG A 302 13.49 13.72 -13.42
CA ARG A 302 14.22 12.62 -12.75
C ARG A 302 15.10 11.81 -13.70
N GLY A 303 14.99 12.01 -15.00
CA GLY A 303 15.65 11.13 -15.98
C GLY A 303 15.14 9.69 -15.94
N ALA A 304 13.94 9.49 -15.42
CA ALA A 304 13.38 8.18 -15.04
C ALA A 304 12.79 7.38 -16.21
N ILE A 305 13.04 7.80 -17.47
CA ILE A 305 12.58 7.05 -18.64
C ILE A 305 13.78 6.40 -19.27
N GLU A 306 13.73 5.08 -19.43
CA GLU A 306 14.72 4.32 -20.19
C GLU A 306 14.92 4.96 -21.57
N PRO A 307 16.18 5.23 -21.98
CA PRO A 307 16.46 5.77 -23.30
C PRO A 307 15.91 4.80 -24.35
N GLN A 308 15.02 5.30 -25.19
CA GLN A 308 14.58 4.52 -26.33
C GLN A 308 15.63 4.64 -27.43
N GLU A 309 16.30 3.51 -27.72
CA GLU A 309 17.23 3.24 -28.81
C GLU A 309 18.23 4.34 -29.16
N PRO A 310 19.48 4.27 -28.63
CA PRO A 310 20.53 5.25 -28.89
C PRO A 310 21.00 5.31 -30.37
N GLU A 311 20.71 4.29 -31.16
CA GLU A 311 21.37 4.06 -32.44
C GLU A 311 20.98 5.05 -33.57
N ASN A 312 19.90 5.82 -33.40
CA ASN A 312 19.35 6.66 -34.46
C ASN A 312 19.27 8.17 -34.12
N ASP A 313 19.82 8.63 -33.00
CA ASP A 313 19.77 10.07 -32.66
C ASP A 313 21.15 10.73 -32.53
N PRO A 314 21.56 11.59 -33.50
CA PRO A 314 22.83 12.28 -33.47
C PRO A 314 22.93 13.36 -32.38
N LYS A 315 21.83 13.70 -31.69
CA LYS A 315 21.78 14.70 -30.60
C LYS A 315 21.83 14.09 -29.18
N GLY A 316 21.89 12.76 -29.05
CA GLY A 316 21.94 12.09 -27.77
C GLY A 316 20.57 11.53 -27.33
N GLN A 317 20.53 11.00 -26.09
CA GLN A 317 19.35 10.38 -25.52
C GLN A 317 18.20 11.39 -25.35
N TYR A 318 17.00 10.99 -25.74
CA TYR A 318 15.79 11.80 -25.56
C TYR A 318 14.68 11.00 -24.84
N ILE A 319 13.77 11.72 -24.23
CA ILE A 319 12.56 11.19 -23.63
C ILE A 319 11.39 11.39 -24.59
N LEU A 320 10.67 10.31 -24.89
CA LEU A 320 9.47 10.32 -25.73
C LEU A 320 8.33 9.62 -24.99
N PHE A 321 7.25 10.34 -24.71
CA PHE A 321 6.08 9.75 -24.09
C PHE A 321 5.26 8.91 -25.08
N LYS A 322 4.88 7.70 -24.65
CA LYS A 322 3.91 6.88 -25.37
C LYS A 322 2.58 7.64 -25.49
N ASP A 323 1.88 7.43 -26.61
CA ASP A 323 0.54 7.98 -26.77
C ASP A 323 -0.44 7.26 -25.83
N ASN A 324 -0.81 7.92 -24.74
CA ASN A 324 -1.80 7.48 -23.78
C ASN A 324 -3.07 8.34 -23.78
N SER A 325 -3.33 9.04 -24.89
CA SER A 325 -4.50 9.92 -25.04
C SER A 325 -5.84 9.20 -24.81
N ASN A 326 -5.87 7.86 -24.97
CA ASN A 326 -7.04 7.05 -24.66
C ASN A 326 -7.27 6.87 -23.17
N ASP A 327 -6.23 7.00 -22.33
CA ASP A 327 -6.27 6.79 -20.88
C ASP A 327 -6.22 8.10 -20.09
N TRP A 328 -6.29 9.24 -20.78
CA TRP A 328 -6.15 10.56 -20.19
C TRP A 328 -7.33 11.47 -20.52
N ASN A 329 -8.02 11.99 -19.49
CA ASN A 329 -9.02 13.03 -19.63
C ASN A 329 -8.42 14.38 -19.24
N LEU A 330 -8.08 15.18 -20.25
CA LEU A 330 -7.38 16.44 -20.07
C LEU A 330 -8.15 17.47 -19.22
N ALA A 331 -9.47 17.53 -19.37
CA ALA A 331 -10.29 18.49 -18.61
C ALA A 331 -10.33 18.13 -17.12
N LEU A 332 -10.41 16.84 -16.81
CA LEU A 332 -10.35 16.31 -15.46
C LEU A 332 -8.97 16.58 -14.84
N ASP A 333 -7.90 16.27 -15.57
CA ASP A 333 -6.53 16.44 -15.09
C ASP A 333 -6.20 17.91 -14.78
N LYS A 334 -6.61 18.85 -15.65
CA LYS A 334 -6.51 20.30 -15.40
C LYS A 334 -7.21 20.70 -14.10
N GLU A 335 -8.42 20.18 -13.86
CA GLU A 335 -9.17 20.54 -12.66
C GLU A 335 -8.53 20.00 -11.40
N ILE A 336 -8.04 18.74 -11.42
CA ILE A 336 -7.29 18.17 -10.32
C ILE A 336 -6.03 18.99 -10.06
N THR A 337 -5.24 19.30 -11.11
CA THR A 337 -4.00 20.07 -10.97
C THR A 337 -4.26 21.44 -10.33
N ALA A 338 -5.28 22.17 -10.80
CA ALA A 338 -5.63 23.47 -10.25
C ALA A 338 -6.09 23.39 -8.77
N ALA A 339 -6.89 22.37 -8.44
CA ALA A 339 -7.35 22.16 -7.07
C ALA A 339 -6.21 21.78 -6.13
N MET A 340 -5.27 20.94 -6.58
CA MET A 340 -4.14 20.52 -5.76
C MET A 340 -3.10 21.61 -5.56
N LEU A 341 -2.81 22.39 -6.59
CA LEU A 341 -1.97 23.60 -6.45
C LEU A 341 -2.56 24.57 -5.41
N LYS A 342 -3.87 24.82 -5.49
CA LYS A 342 -4.56 25.65 -4.50
C LYS A 342 -4.48 25.07 -3.11
N ASN A 343 -4.82 23.79 -2.96
CA ASN A 343 -4.79 23.09 -1.67
C ASN A 343 -3.42 23.14 -1.01
N TYR A 344 -2.36 22.93 -1.78
CA TYR A 344 -1.00 23.01 -1.27
C TYR A 344 -0.68 24.41 -0.72
N ALA A 345 -0.99 25.47 -1.48
CA ALA A 345 -0.74 26.85 -1.06
C ALA A 345 -1.52 27.27 0.20
N GLU A 346 -2.69 26.71 0.42
CA GLU A 346 -3.54 27.05 1.57
C GLU A 346 -3.07 26.42 2.90
N HIS A 347 -2.23 25.37 2.83
CA HIS A 347 -1.88 24.58 4.01
C HIS A 347 -0.38 24.49 4.29
N VAL A 348 0.46 24.90 3.35
CA VAL A 348 1.91 24.77 3.46
C VAL A 348 2.55 26.13 3.72
N PRO A 349 3.54 26.24 4.65
CA PRO A 349 4.25 27.49 4.91
C PRO A 349 4.89 28.07 3.63
N ALA A 350 4.87 29.40 3.51
CA ALA A 350 5.31 30.12 2.30
C ALA A 350 6.73 29.77 1.85
N GLN A 351 7.62 29.44 2.79
CA GLN A 351 9.01 29.04 2.50
C GLN A 351 9.16 27.72 1.72
N TYR A 352 8.10 26.94 1.63
CA TYR A 352 8.03 25.67 0.87
C TYR A 352 7.15 25.77 -0.37
N LEU A 353 6.72 26.99 -0.75
CA LEU A 353 6.01 27.18 -2.01
C LEU A 353 7.01 27.30 -3.16
N PRO A 354 6.85 26.54 -4.25
CA PRO A 354 7.60 26.76 -5.50
C PRO A 354 7.48 28.18 -6.04
N GLU A 355 8.47 28.62 -6.79
CA GLU A 355 8.48 29.97 -7.40
C GLU A 355 7.26 30.22 -8.31
N ALA A 356 6.74 29.19 -8.94
CA ALA A 356 5.51 29.24 -9.73
C ALA A 356 4.33 29.89 -8.98
N TYR A 357 4.29 29.82 -7.66
CA TYR A 357 3.24 30.49 -6.87
C TYR A 357 3.34 32.01 -6.87
N ASN A 358 4.54 32.58 -7.04
CA ASN A 358 4.72 34.00 -7.26
C ASN A 358 4.14 34.42 -8.62
N GLU A 359 4.33 33.58 -9.65
CA GLU A 359 3.72 33.79 -10.95
C GLU A 359 2.20 33.69 -10.89
N ILE A 360 1.65 32.67 -10.22
CA ILE A 360 0.21 32.51 -10.00
C ILE A 360 -0.38 33.75 -9.35
N LYS A 361 0.30 34.30 -8.34
CA LYS A 361 -0.14 35.50 -7.63
C LYS A 361 -0.08 36.74 -8.52
N THR A 362 1.06 36.98 -9.17
CA THR A 362 1.32 38.25 -9.85
C THR A 362 0.68 38.33 -11.24
N LYS A 363 0.73 37.25 -12.03
CA LYS A 363 0.21 37.22 -13.40
C LYS A 363 -1.24 36.73 -13.49
N PHE A 364 -1.67 35.87 -12.56
CA PHE A 364 -3.00 35.25 -12.62
C PHE A 364 -3.92 35.64 -11.45
N GLY A 365 -3.47 36.51 -10.53
CA GLY A 365 -4.30 37.00 -9.41
C GLY A 365 -4.80 35.87 -8.49
N ASN A 366 -3.98 34.86 -8.23
CA ASN A 366 -4.33 33.62 -7.50
C ASN A 366 -5.43 32.79 -8.18
N ASN A 367 -5.65 32.94 -9.47
CA ASN A 367 -6.58 32.10 -10.23
C ASN A 367 -5.86 30.85 -10.76
N TYR A 368 -5.84 29.82 -9.96
CA TYR A 368 -5.17 28.53 -10.25
C TYR A 368 -5.69 27.89 -11.54
N LYS A 369 -6.99 28.03 -11.84
CA LYS A 369 -7.56 27.49 -13.07
C LYS A 369 -6.99 28.19 -14.30
N LYS A 370 -6.93 29.52 -14.30
CA LYS A 370 -6.34 30.30 -15.41
C LYS A 370 -4.86 29.98 -15.59
N TYR A 371 -4.11 29.82 -14.49
CA TYR A 371 -2.72 29.41 -14.54
C TYR A 371 -2.57 28.02 -15.18
N VAL A 372 -3.35 27.04 -14.77
CA VAL A 372 -3.29 25.68 -15.31
C VAL A 372 -3.72 25.66 -16.78
N ASP A 373 -4.74 26.42 -17.19
CA ASP A 373 -5.13 26.53 -18.59
C ASP A 373 -3.99 27.10 -19.43
N TRP A 374 -3.30 28.14 -18.95
CA TRP A 374 -2.10 28.69 -19.58
C TRP A 374 -0.96 27.67 -19.63
N LEU A 375 -0.65 27.03 -18.51
CA LEU A 375 0.43 26.04 -18.36
C LEU A 375 0.28 24.90 -19.37
N TYR A 376 -0.92 24.29 -19.44
CA TYR A 376 -1.22 23.20 -20.36
C TYR A 376 -1.23 23.65 -21.84
N SER A 377 -1.51 24.91 -22.11
CA SER A 377 -1.47 25.46 -23.48
C SER A 377 -0.08 25.78 -23.98
N LYS A 378 0.88 25.98 -23.08
CA LYS A 378 2.25 26.41 -23.41
C LYS A 378 3.28 25.28 -23.34
N SER A 379 3.02 24.26 -22.53
CA SER A 379 3.96 23.16 -22.35
C SER A 379 3.93 22.16 -23.51
N MET A 380 5.11 21.71 -23.88
CA MET A 380 5.33 20.65 -24.87
C MET A 380 5.01 19.24 -24.34
N LEU A 381 4.77 19.08 -23.03
CA LEU A 381 4.40 17.81 -22.39
C LEU A 381 3.14 17.15 -23.00
N LEU A 382 2.29 17.93 -23.64
CA LEU A 382 1.07 17.47 -24.29
C LEU A 382 1.22 17.28 -25.81
N VAL A 383 2.36 17.65 -26.39
CA VAL A 383 2.56 17.55 -27.83
C VAL A 383 2.98 16.13 -28.19
N LYS A 384 2.12 15.44 -28.94
CA LYS A 384 2.37 14.06 -29.39
C LYS A 384 3.64 13.97 -30.23
N GLY A 385 4.51 13.02 -29.89
CA GLY A 385 5.76 12.78 -30.63
C GLY A 385 6.86 13.81 -30.37
N HIS A 386 6.68 14.74 -29.40
CA HIS A 386 7.74 15.65 -29.01
C HIS A 386 8.84 14.90 -28.26
N LYS A 387 10.09 15.14 -28.69
CA LYS A 387 11.29 14.58 -28.09
C LYS A 387 11.89 15.57 -27.10
N PHE A 388 12.07 15.17 -25.86
CA PHE A 388 12.69 15.99 -24.84
C PHE A 388 14.15 15.58 -24.68
N TYR A 389 15.04 16.49 -24.95
CA TYR A 389 16.48 16.31 -24.78
C TYR A 389 16.94 16.87 -23.44
N ASN A 390 18.06 16.41 -22.93
CA ASN A 390 18.65 17.00 -21.73
C ASN A 390 19.40 18.30 -22.11
N ASP A 391 18.64 19.36 -22.36
CA ASP A 391 19.13 20.66 -22.78
C ASP A 391 18.38 21.81 -22.10
N GLU A 392 18.95 23.04 -22.21
CA GLU A 392 18.35 24.25 -21.63
C GLU A 392 16.94 24.51 -22.17
N LYS A 393 16.69 24.22 -23.43
CA LYS A 393 15.40 24.45 -24.10
C LYS A 393 14.30 23.59 -23.50
N THR A 394 14.61 22.36 -23.11
CA THR A 394 13.69 21.48 -22.39
C THR A 394 13.37 22.04 -21.00
N LEU A 395 14.37 22.60 -20.32
CA LEU A 395 14.18 23.20 -18.98
C LEU A 395 13.41 24.53 -19.01
N GLU A 396 13.34 25.23 -20.16
CA GLU A 396 12.50 26.42 -20.34
C GLU A 396 11.02 26.14 -20.50
N ASP A 397 10.62 24.86 -20.74
CA ASP A 397 9.21 24.47 -20.80
C ASP A 397 8.51 24.73 -19.46
N PRO A 398 7.40 25.50 -19.44
CA PRO A 398 6.78 25.89 -18.17
C PRO A 398 6.23 24.71 -17.35
N GLY A 399 5.86 23.59 -18.00
CA GLY A 399 5.43 22.37 -17.30
C GLY A 399 6.60 21.65 -16.64
N ILE A 400 7.72 21.55 -17.35
CA ILE A 400 8.95 20.95 -16.83
C ILE A 400 9.55 21.82 -15.73
N LEU A 401 9.57 23.13 -15.91
CA LEU A 401 10.04 24.09 -14.91
C LEU A 401 9.25 23.97 -13.61
N LEU A 402 7.91 23.83 -13.68
CA LEU A 402 7.10 23.54 -12.50
C LEU A 402 7.52 22.21 -11.86
N GLY A 403 7.73 21.15 -12.65
CA GLY A 403 8.22 19.87 -12.16
C GLY A 403 9.55 19.97 -11.41
N VAL A 404 10.52 20.70 -11.99
CA VAL A 404 11.82 20.97 -11.37
C VAL A 404 11.65 21.68 -10.01
N GLN A 405 10.85 22.74 -9.98
CA GLN A 405 10.61 23.50 -8.74
C GLN A 405 9.93 22.65 -7.67
N LEU A 406 8.97 21.80 -8.03
CA LEU A 406 8.32 20.86 -7.10
C LEU A 406 9.32 19.83 -6.54
N VAL A 407 10.22 19.31 -7.37
CA VAL A 407 11.26 18.37 -6.94
C VAL A 407 12.25 19.06 -5.99
N MET A 408 12.68 20.29 -6.31
CA MET A 408 13.58 21.07 -5.44
C MET A 408 12.97 21.33 -4.06
N VAL A 409 11.69 21.66 -4.00
CA VAL A 409 10.97 21.81 -2.72
C VAL A 409 10.94 20.49 -1.96
N TYR A 410 10.66 19.38 -2.63
CA TYR A 410 10.65 18.07 -1.98
C TYR A 410 12.02 17.69 -1.42
N GLN A 411 13.08 17.92 -2.17
CA GLN A 411 14.45 17.69 -1.71
C GLN A 411 14.81 18.56 -0.48
N LYS A 412 14.39 19.83 -0.47
CA LYS A 412 14.55 20.70 0.70
C LYS A 412 13.82 20.15 1.90
N VAL A 413 12.57 19.73 1.75
CA VAL A 413 11.77 19.12 2.85
C VAL A 413 12.42 17.85 3.37
N LEU A 414 12.92 16.98 2.47
CA LEU A 414 13.65 15.78 2.86
C LEU A 414 14.92 16.13 3.66
N ALA A 415 15.69 17.12 3.23
CA ALA A 415 16.89 17.56 3.96
C ALA A 415 16.55 18.10 5.35
N ASP A 416 15.48 18.92 5.47
CA ASP A 416 15.00 19.49 6.73
C ASP A 416 14.47 18.41 7.70
N TYR A 417 14.01 17.28 7.16
CA TYR A 417 13.40 16.19 7.93
C TYR A 417 14.37 15.04 8.23
N ALA A 418 15.28 14.71 7.34
CA ALA A 418 16.09 13.48 7.38
C ALA A 418 16.82 13.26 8.72
N THR A 419 17.49 14.30 9.25
CA THR A 419 18.22 14.19 10.54
C THR A 419 17.28 13.91 11.72
N LYS A 420 16.08 14.48 11.69
CA LYS A 420 15.07 14.27 12.72
C LYS A 420 14.41 12.90 12.60
N GLU A 421 14.11 12.49 11.39
CA GLU A 421 13.55 11.17 11.07
C GLU A 421 14.48 10.06 11.55
N GLU A 422 15.77 10.16 11.26
CA GLU A 422 16.78 9.21 11.74
C GLU A 422 16.88 9.18 13.27
N ALA A 423 16.87 10.35 13.91
CA ALA A 423 16.90 10.42 15.36
C ALA A 423 15.63 9.84 16.00
N ILE A 424 14.46 10.05 15.40
CA ILE A 424 13.19 9.43 15.80
C ILE A 424 13.28 7.92 15.65
N ALA A 425 13.70 7.42 14.47
CA ALA A 425 13.82 5.99 14.21
C ALA A 425 14.74 5.29 15.22
N ASN A 426 15.83 5.93 15.62
CA ASN A 426 16.74 5.41 16.63
C ASN A 426 16.11 5.30 18.02
N GLU A 427 15.31 6.29 18.46
CA GLU A 427 14.60 6.21 19.74
C GLU A 427 13.42 5.21 19.69
N GLU A 428 12.67 5.14 18.57
CA GLU A 428 11.63 4.12 18.37
C GLU A 428 12.20 2.69 18.35
N LYS A 429 13.38 2.50 17.76
CA LYS A 429 14.11 1.22 17.80
C LYS A 429 14.46 0.81 19.23
N LYS A 430 14.97 1.74 20.06
CA LYS A 430 15.24 1.50 21.49
C LYS A 430 13.96 1.19 22.25
N LEU A 431 12.86 1.91 21.95
CA LEU A 431 11.56 1.67 22.56
C LEU A 431 11.05 0.25 22.25
N CYS A 432 11.19 -0.21 21.02
CA CYS A 432 10.87 -1.58 20.62
C CYS A 432 11.68 -2.60 21.43
N GLU A 433 12.99 -2.42 21.52
CA GLU A 433 13.87 -3.33 22.26
C GLU A 433 13.58 -3.30 23.77
N ALA A 434 13.38 -2.12 24.35
CA ALA A 434 13.02 -1.97 25.77
C ALA A 434 11.71 -2.69 26.11
N LYS A 435 10.71 -2.60 25.23
CA LYS A 435 9.47 -3.34 25.39
C LYS A 435 9.70 -4.84 25.37
N VAL A 436 10.44 -5.36 24.38
CA VAL A 436 10.73 -6.78 24.26
C VAL A 436 11.47 -7.30 25.47
N GLN A 437 12.46 -6.55 25.97
CA GLN A 437 13.22 -6.96 27.16
C GLN A 437 12.41 -6.85 28.46
N MET A 438 11.56 -5.84 28.61
CA MET A 438 10.68 -5.72 29.78
C MET A 438 9.69 -6.90 29.88
N GLU A 439 9.24 -7.41 28.75
CA GLU A 439 8.22 -8.45 28.63
C GLU A 439 8.81 -9.79 28.12
N MET A 440 10.06 -10.13 28.47
CA MET A 440 10.76 -11.34 27.93
C MET A 440 9.98 -12.65 28.11
N ASP A 441 9.13 -12.73 29.16
CA ASP A 441 8.32 -13.92 29.43
C ASP A 441 7.02 -14.00 28.62
N MET A 442 6.75 -13.00 27.76
CA MET A 442 5.58 -12.93 26.91
C MET A 442 5.93 -13.18 25.44
N PRO A 443 5.01 -13.73 24.64
CA PRO A 443 5.24 -13.88 23.22
C PRO A 443 5.27 -12.51 22.52
N HIS A 444 6.30 -12.29 21.70
CA HIS A 444 6.47 -11.10 20.89
C HIS A 444 6.45 -11.44 19.40
N TYR A 445 5.96 -10.52 18.61
CA TYR A 445 5.99 -10.59 17.16
C TYR A 445 6.27 -9.20 16.57
N SER A 446 7.08 -9.16 15.54
CA SER A 446 7.48 -7.92 14.87
C SER A 446 6.32 -7.29 14.11
N ASP A 447 6.43 -6.00 13.82
CA ASP A 447 5.57 -5.34 12.85
C ASP A 447 5.59 -6.06 11.49
N ALA A 448 4.45 -6.03 10.82
CA ALA A 448 4.29 -6.61 9.50
C ALA A 448 5.12 -5.82 8.47
N ASN A 449 5.75 -6.52 7.55
CA ASN A 449 6.63 -5.97 6.51
C ASN A 449 6.64 -6.82 5.23
N PHE A 450 5.50 -7.39 4.85
CA PHE A 450 5.34 -8.32 3.72
C PHE A 450 6.14 -9.63 3.85
N THR A 451 6.62 -9.99 5.03
CA THR A 451 7.18 -11.33 5.28
C THR A 451 6.10 -12.29 5.78
N MET A 452 6.35 -13.59 5.61
CA MET A 452 5.39 -14.61 6.01
C MET A 452 5.11 -14.59 7.51
N ARG A 453 3.83 -14.60 7.87
CA ARG A 453 3.35 -14.62 9.26
C ARG A 453 2.23 -15.63 9.45
N LEU A 454 2.23 -16.26 10.60
CA LEU A 454 1.14 -17.09 11.08
C LEU A 454 0.33 -16.28 12.10
N SER A 455 -0.98 -16.19 11.88
CA SER A 455 -1.93 -15.62 12.82
C SER A 455 -3.04 -16.62 13.11
N TYR A 456 -3.45 -16.73 14.35
CA TYR A 456 -4.53 -17.64 14.73
C TYR A 456 -5.50 -16.97 15.71
N GLY A 457 -6.70 -17.49 15.76
CA GLY A 457 -7.79 -16.99 16.56
C GLY A 457 -9.02 -17.88 16.46
N GLN A 458 -10.17 -17.27 16.56
CA GLN A 458 -11.47 -17.93 16.49
C GLN A 458 -12.42 -17.17 15.58
N VAL A 459 -13.32 -17.90 14.96
CA VAL A 459 -14.51 -17.34 14.29
C VAL A 459 -15.37 -16.65 15.35
N GLY A 460 -15.80 -15.42 15.08
CA GLY A 460 -16.66 -14.70 16.03
C GLY A 460 -16.97 -13.28 15.55
N GLY A 461 -18.09 -12.75 16.01
CA GLY A 461 -18.49 -11.36 15.84
C GLY A 461 -17.84 -10.44 16.87
N TYR A 462 -18.24 -9.18 16.84
CA TYR A 462 -17.83 -8.17 17.83
C TYR A 462 -19.03 -7.34 18.28
N MET A 463 -18.93 -6.83 19.49
CA MET A 463 -19.89 -5.88 20.05
C MET A 463 -19.35 -4.47 19.96
N LEU A 464 -20.10 -3.55 19.39
CA LEU A 464 -19.73 -2.15 19.30
C LEU A 464 -20.95 -1.25 19.58
N GLY A 465 -20.89 -0.49 20.67
CA GLY A 465 -21.97 0.42 21.04
C GLY A 465 -23.34 -0.24 21.18
N GLY A 466 -23.39 -1.48 21.68
CA GLY A 466 -24.61 -2.29 21.79
C GLY A 466 -25.07 -2.98 20.49
N PHE A 467 -24.31 -2.81 19.41
CA PHE A 467 -24.55 -3.52 18.15
C PHE A 467 -23.76 -4.84 18.14
N ASP A 468 -24.46 -5.96 17.90
CA ASP A 468 -23.86 -7.26 17.61
C ASP A 468 -23.63 -7.36 16.10
N SER A 469 -22.35 -7.47 15.69
CA SER A 469 -21.97 -7.54 14.28
C SER A 469 -22.43 -8.80 13.58
N ASN A 470 -22.86 -9.84 14.29
CA ASN A 470 -22.88 -11.21 13.82
C ASN A 470 -21.53 -11.65 13.23
N TYR A 471 -21.22 -12.93 13.25
CA TYR A 471 -19.94 -13.42 12.75
C TYR A 471 -19.94 -13.79 11.26
N TYR A 472 -21.09 -13.83 10.60
CA TYR A 472 -21.21 -14.15 9.17
C TYR A 472 -22.24 -13.30 8.45
N THR A 473 -22.16 -13.29 7.12
CA THR A 473 -23.18 -12.79 6.21
C THR A 473 -23.74 -13.94 5.35
N ALA A 474 -24.93 -13.74 4.82
CA ALA A 474 -25.59 -14.73 3.97
C ALA A 474 -26.15 -14.09 2.69
N ALA A 475 -26.49 -14.91 1.70
CA ALA A 475 -26.93 -14.48 0.37
C ALA A 475 -28.15 -13.53 0.42
N GLU A 476 -29.03 -13.69 1.40
CA GLU A 476 -30.20 -12.80 1.56
C GLU A 476 -29.80 -11.34 1.78
N SER A 477 -28.65 -11.09 2.41
CA SER A 477 -28.16 -9.73 2.66
C SER A 477 -27.71 -9.01 1.37
N ILE A 478 -27.39 -9.72 0.30
CA ILE A 478 -27.18 -9.14 -1.04
C ILE A 478 -28.47 -8.49 -1.52
N VAL A 479 -29.58 -9.22 -1.46
CA VAL A 479 -30.90 -8.72 -1.89
C VAL A 479 -31.32 -7.50 -1.08
N GLU A 480 -31.06 -7.48 0.22
CA GLU A 480 -31.35 -6.32 1.06
C GLU A 480 -30.53 -5.09 0.66
N LYS A 481 -29.24 -5.25 0.40
CA LYS A 481 -28.38 -4.14 -0.07
C LYS A 481 -28.79 -3.64 -1.44
N MET A 482 -29.17 -4.51 -2.36
CA MET A 482 -29.70 -4.12 -3.67
C MET A 482 -30.98 -3.28 -3.53
N LYS A 483 -31.89 -3.66 -2.64
CA LYS A 483 -33.13 -2.91 -2.39
C LYS A 483 -32.85 -1.52 -1.80
N LYS A 484 -31.93 -1.43 -0.85
CA LYS A 484 -31.52 -0.16 -0.20
C LYS A 484 -30.74 0.74 -1.15
N GLY A 485 -29.85 0.14 -1.96
CA GLY A 485 -28.95 0.83 -2.87
C GLY A 485 -29.40 0.87 -4.33
N LYS A 486 -30.70 0.89 -4.62
CA LYS A 486 -31.30 0.77 -5.98
C LYS A 486 -30.66 1.59 -7.11
N LYS A 487 -29.99 2.69 -6.77
CA LYS A 487 -29.34 3.59 -7.75
C LYS A 487 -27.82 3.47 -7.79
N LEU A 488 -27.23 2.62 -6.95
CA LEU A 488 -25.78 2.47 -6.85
C LEU A 488 -25.34 1.29 -7.72
N GLU A 489 -24.41 1.55 -8.62
CA GLU A 489 -23.78 0.53 -9.46
C GLU A 489 -23.10 -0.55 -8.61
N ASP A 490 -22.57 -0.17 -7.44
CA ASP A 490 -21.89 -1.04 -6.49
C ASP A 490 -22.72 -2.24 -6.00
N TYR A 491 -24.07 -2.15 -6.10
CA TYR A 491 -24.99 -3.20 -5.62
C TYR A 491 -25.73 -3.93 -6.74
N LYS A 492 -25.21 -3.90 -7.95
CA LYS A 492 -25.77 -4.69 -9.05
C LYS A 492 -25.17 -6.09 -9.08
N VAL A 493 -26.01 -7.07 -9.38
CA VAL A 493 -25.59 -8.46 -9.61
C VAL A 493 -26.17 -8.98 -10.93
N GLU A 494 -25.56 -10.03 -11.46
CA GLU A 494 -26.02 -10.69 -12.68
C GLU A 494 -27.42 -11.30 -12.49
N PRO A 495 -28.28 -11.30 -13.51
CA PRO A 495 -29.63 -11.89 -13.46
C PRO A 495 -29.63 -13.34 -12.95
N VAL A 496 -28.68 -14.16 -13.39
CA VAL A 496 -28.55 -15.57 -12.96
C VAL A 496 -28.33 -15.69 -11.44
N MET A 497 -27.61 -14.76 -10.85
CA MET A 497 -27.42 -14.72 -9.40
C MET A 497 -28.74 -14.44 -8.66
N MET A 498 -29.57 -13.55 -9.20
CA MET A 498 -30.88 -13.26 -8.65
C MET A 498 -31.83 -14.46 -8.76
N GLU A 499 -31.78 -15.19 -9.87
CA GLU A 499 -32.55 -16.43 -10.05
C GLU A 499 -32.17 -17.49 -9.01
N LEU A 500 -30.86 -17.78 -8.87
CA LEU A 500 -30.34 -18.76 -7.88
C LEU A 500 -30.70 -18.37 -6.45
N MET A 501 -30.53 -17.10 -6.08
CA MET A 501 -30.87 -16.61 -4.75
C MET A 501 -32.38 -16.68 -4.48
N SER A 502 -33.21 -16.36 -5.47
CA SER A 502 -34.66 -16.42 -5.37
C SER A 502 -35.18 -17.86 -5.23
N ALA A 503 -34.57 -18.77 -5.97
CA ALA A 503 -34.85 -20.20 -5.89
C ALA A 503 -34.26 -20.87 -4.64
N LYS A 504 -33.37 -20.17 -3.91
CA LYS A 504 -32.54 -20.74 -2.83
C LYS A 504 -31.75 -21.99 -3.29
N ASP A 505 -31.36 -22.01 -4.56
CA ASP A 505 -30.57 -23.08 -5.14
C ASP A 505 -29.09 -22.86 -4.82
N PHE A 506 -28.71 -23.22 -3.61
CA PHE A 506 -27.33 -23.10 -3.11
C PHE A 506 -26.57 -24.44 -3.20
N GLY A 507 -27.21 -25.51 -3.73
CA GLY A 507 -26.61 -26.81 -3.87
C GLY A 507 -25.99 -27.32 -2.56
N ARG A 508 -24.79 -27.87 -2.65
CA ARG A 508 -24.04 -28.38 -1.49
C ARG A 508 -23.46 -27.30 -0.56
N TYR A 509 -23.56 -26.03 -0.94
CA TYR A 509 -23.02 -24.90 -0.15
C TYR A 509 -24.04 -24.31 0.82
N ALA A 510 -25.26 -24.80 0.83
CA ALA A 510 -26.22 -24.45 1.85
C ALA A 510 -25.78 -24.98 3.22
N ASP A 511 -25.76 -24.13 4.22
CA ASP A 511 -25.55 -24.55 5.61
C ASP A 511 -26.62 -25.57 6.04
N LYS A 512 -26.20 -26.70 6.54
CA LYS A 512 -27.10 -27.86 6.85
C LYS A 512 -28.13 -27.55 7.92
N THR A 513 -27.84 -26.60 8.81
CA THR A 513 -28.71 -26.24 9.94
C THR A 513 -29.70 -25.15 9.57
N THR A 514 -29.23 -24.11 8.87
CA THR A 514 -30.00 -22.89 8.56
C THR A 514 -30.58 -22.87 7.16
N GLY A 515 -30.09 -23.71 6.24
CA GLY A 515 -30.41 -23.70 4.82
C GLY A 515 -29.91 -22.45 4.07
N LYS A 516 -29.10 -21.59 4.70
CA LYS A 516 -28.57 -20.36 4.13
C LYS A 516 -27.24 -20.60 3.46
N MET A 517 -26.95 -19.86 2.39
CA MET A 517 -25.60 -19.79 1.85
C MET A 517 -24.84 -18.67 2.58
N GLN A 518 -23.89 -19.05 3.42
CA GLN A 518 -22.99 -18.12 4.09
C GLN A 518 -21.95 -17.61 3.08
N LEU A 519 -21.56 -16.33 3.19
CA LEU A 519 -20.67 -15.67 2.25
C LEU A 519 -19.34 -15.28 2.90
N CYS A 520 -19.39 -14.34 3.84
CA CYS A 520 -18.22 -13.85 4.55
C CYS A 520 -18.36 -14.13 6.03
N PHE A 521 -17.24 -14.30 6.73
CA PHE A 521 -17.21 -14.45 8.17
C PHE A 521 -16.10 -13.63 8.80
N LEU A 522 -16.21 -13.37 10.09
CA LEU A 522 -15.24 -12.65 10.89
C LEU A 522 -14.46 -13.62 11.77
N THR A 523 -13.19 -13.28 11.97
CA THR A 523 -12.33 -13.92 12.97
C THR A 523 -11.62 -12.83 13.78
N ASN A 524 -11.10 -13.19 14.95
CA ASN A 524 -10.27 -12.29 15.76
C ASN A 524 -8.76 -12.47 15.51
N ASN A 525 -8.38 -13.04 14.37
CA ASN A 525 -6.99 -13.14 13.95
C ASN A 525 -6.36 -11.76 13.82
N ASP A 526 -5.11 -11.65 14.23
CA ASP A 526 -4.31 -10.44 14.07
C ASP A 526 -3.72 -10.36 12.65
N ILE A 527 -4.44 -9.70 11.75
CA ILE A 527 -4.09 -9.55 10.33
C ILE A 527 -4.26 -8.11 9.87
N THR A 528 -3.64 -7.77 8.74
CA THR A 528 -3.80 -6.47 8.06
C THR A 528 -3.82 -6.66 6.55
N GLY A 529 -3.97 -5.58 5.78
CA GLY A 529 -3.83 -5.57 4.31
C GLY A 529 -2.52 -6.24 3.88
N GLY A 530 -2.54 -6.98 2.78
CA GLY A 530 -1.46 -7.89 2.33
C GLY A 530 -1.79 -9.36 2.60
N ASN A 531 -2.59 -9.68 3.63
CA ASN A 531 -3.10 -11.05 3.84
C ASN A 531 -4.20 -11.46 2.83
N SER A 532 -4.66 -10.54 1.97
CA SER A 532 -5.66 -10.84 0.94
C SER A 532 -5.25 -12.03 0.09
N GLY A 533 -6.13 -13.04 -0.05
CA GLY A 533 -5.86 -14.29 -0.74
C GLY A 533 -5.12 -15.35 0.10
N SER A 534 -4.68 -15.04 1.31
CA SER A 534 -4.09 -16.03 2.21
C SER A 534 -5.12 -17.07 2.64
N PRO A 535 -4.75 -18.36 2.72
CA PRO A 535 -5.66 -19.41 3.14
C PRO A 535 -6.01 -19.25 4.63
N MET A 536 -7.28 -19.59 4.95
CA MET A 536 -7.75 -19.77 6.31
C MET A 536 -7.86 -21.27 6.60
N PHE A 537 -7.28 -21.72 7.69
CA PHE A 537 -7.25 -23.12 8.13
C PHE A 537 -8.15 -23.29 9.36
N ASP A 538 -8.77 -24.45 9.44
CA ASP A 538 -9.66 -24.87 10.53
C ASP A 538 -8.99 -25.78 11.58
N GLY A 539 -7.68 -25.98 11.44
CA GLY A 539 -6.86 -26.82 12.30
C GLY A 539 -6.31 -28.02 11.51
#